data_78486fd1f0776b333327f38f8ed8d8f3
#
_entry.id   78486fd1f0776b333327f38f8ed8d8f3
#
_cell.length_a   1.000
_cell.length_b   1.000
_cell.length_c   1.000
_cell.angle_alpha   90.00
_cell.angle_beta   90.00
_cell.angle_gamma   90.00
#
_symmetry.space_group_name_H-M   'P 1'
#
loop_
_entity.id
_entity.type
_entity.pdbx_description
1 polymer ?
#
loop_
_entity_poly.entity_id
_entity_poly.type
_entity_poly.pdbx_seq_one_letter_code
_entity_poly.pdbx_strand_id
1 'polypeptide(L)'
;GLPARVQTELLATLQTVLDPGGLGAGQTLTLFLDADDRLQSVDYRLTPTLAYHLEKIQTGSADHFVSSRQLDPLQVRQVALAISLNQPGDLVAATQRAGETAALAARLQEIFTCEINLLLEARPGDKLRLVVEKYQLGSRFYRYGRLLAAEYVPAPGGSRTSRIRAFLSPG
;
A
#
# COMPACT_ATOMS: atom_id res chain seq x y z
N GLY A 1 -23.89 11.59 -18.38
CA GLY A 1 -22.83 10.83 -19.08
C GLY A 1 -21.99 11.77 -19.91
N LEU A 2 -20.76 11.38 -20.26
CA LEU A 2 -19.89 12.21 -21.12
C LEU A 2 -20.53 12.41 -22.50
N PRO A 3 -20.38 13.60 -23.14
CA PRO A 3 -20.79 13.81 -24.52
C PRO A 3 -20.11 12.80 -25.46
N ALA A 4 -20.85 12.34 -26.49
CA ALA A 4 -20.36 11.30 -27.42
C ALA A 4 -19.04 11.70 -28.11
N ARG A 5 -18.86 12.99 -28.43
CA ARG A 5 -17.60 13.50 -28.96
C ARG A 5 -16.42 13.29 -28.01
N VAL A 6 -16.60 13.60 -26.72
CA VAL A 6 -15.56 13.41 -25.68
C VAL A 6 -15.25 11.94 -25.52
N GLN A 7 -16.25 11.06 -25.57
CA GLN A 7 -16.02 9.61 -25.50
C GLN A 7 -15.14 9.11 -26.65
N THR A 8 -15.43 9.55 -27.89
CA THR A 8 -14.64 9.14 -29.06
C THR A 8 -13.19 9.66 -28.97
N GLU A 9 -13.03 10.93 -28.61
CA GLU A 9 -11.69 11.54 -28.46
C GLU A 9 -10.90 10.88 -27.33
N LEU A 10 -11.54 10.56 -26.20
CA LEU A 10 -10.95 9.87 -25.07
C LEU A 10 -10.48 8.45 -25.46
N LEU A 11 -11.32 7.68 -26.14
CA LEU A 11 -10.95 6.33 -26.58
C LEU A 11 -9.74 6.36 -27.53
N ALA A 12 -9.76 7.25 -28.53
CA ALA A 12 -8.63 7.42 -29.44
C ALA A 12 -7.33 7.80 -28.70
N THR A 13 -7.44 8.69 -27.72
CA THR A 13 -6.31 9.14 -26.89
C THR A 13 -5.77 8.01 -26.02
N LEU A 14 -6.64 7.27 -25.35
CA LEU A 14 -6.23 6.15 -24.49
C LEU A 14 -5.59 5.00 -25.26
N GLN A 15 -6.03 4.75 -26.51
CA GLN A 15 -5.42 3.72 -27.38
C GLN A 15 -3.94 3.99 -27.70
N THR A 16 -3.46 5.22 -27.53
CA THR A 16 -2.03 5.54 -27.71
C THR A 16 -1.14 5.01 -26.58
N VAL A 17 -1.70 4.76 -25.40
CA VAL A 17 -0.96 4.34 -24.19
C VAL A 17 -1.46 3.02 -23.58
N LEU A 18 -2.62 2.54 -24.00
CA LEU A 18 -3.30 1.37 -23.43
C LEU A 18 -3.82 0.45 -24.51
N ASP A 19 -3.78 -0.86 -24.22
CA ASP A 19 -4.69 -1.78 -24.87
C ASP A 19 -6.12 -1.53 -24.35
N PRO A 20 -7.13 -1.25 -25.20
CA PRO A 20 -8.50 -0.95 -24.78
C PRO A 20 -9.16 -2.02 -23.91
N GLY A 21 -8.67 -3.27 -23.96
CA GLY A 21 -9.09 -4.34 -23.06
C GLY A 21 -8.51 -4.26 -21.63
N GLY A 22 -7.61 -3.29 -21.36
CA GLY A 22 -6.83 -3.21 -20.15
C GLY A 22 -7.40 -2.34 -19.02
N LEU A 23 -8.59 -1.74 -19.18
CA LEU A 23 -9.21 -0.96 -18.09
C LEU A 23 -9.73 -1.90 -17.00
N GLY A 24 -9.08 -1.90 -15.84
CA GLY A 24 -9.37 -2.80 -14.72
C GLY A 24 -9.94 -2.09 -13.50
N ALA A 25 -10.50 -2.87 -12.59
CA ALA A 25 -10.98 -2.36 -11.29
C ALA A 25 -9.84 -1.73 -10.48
N GLY A 26 -10.12 -0.61 -9.81
CA GLY A 26 -9.15 0.11 -8.97
C GLY A 26 -8.30 1.13 -9.73
N GLN A 27 -8.41 1.22 -11.05
CA GLN A 27 -7.79 2.25 -11.86
C GLN A 27 -8.62 3.55 -11.81
N THR A 28 -7.96 4.68 -11.95
CA THR A 28 -8.63 5.99 -11.91
C THR A 28 -8.32 6.76 -13.19
N LEU A 29 -9.37 7.29 -13.80
CA LEU A 29 -9.29 8.14 -14.96
C LEU A 29 -9.87 9.52 -14.60
N THR A 30 -9.07 10.58 -14.73
CA THR A 30 -9.49 11.95 -14.50
C THR A 30 -9.42 12.70 -15.82
N LEU A 31 -10.50 13.36 -16.20
CA LEU A 31 -10.63 14.10 -17.46
C LEU A 31 -10.68 15.59 -17.16
N PHE A 32 -9.93 16.37 -17.90
CA PHE A 32 -9.95 17.82 -17.85
C PHE A 32 -10.50 18.35 -19.18
N LEU A 33 -11.61 19.08 -19.10
CA LEU A 33 -12.30 19.65 -20.23
C LEU A 33 -12.15 21.18 -20.22
N ASP A 34 -12.18 21.81 -21.38
CA ASP A 34 -12.29 23.28 -21.50
C ASP A 34 -13.73 23.76 -21.32
N ALA A 35 -13.92 25.07 -21.46
CA ALA A 35 -15.22 25.71 -21.35
C ALA A 35 -16.24 25.29 -22.45
N ASP A 36 -15.75 24.72 -23.55
CA ASP A 36 -16.57 24.21 -24.67
C ASP A 36 -16.77 22.67 -24.60
N ASP A 37 -16.51 22.05 -23.41
CA ASP A 37 -16.59 20.61 -23.19
C ASP A 37 -15.66 19.80 -24.12
N ARG A 38 -14.48 20.34 -24.47
CA ARG A 38 -13.48 19.62 -25.26
C ARG A 38 -12.41 19.04 -24.33
N LEU A 39 -11.96 17.84 -24.64
CA LEU A 39 -10.92 17.17 -23.87
C LEU A 39 -9.57 17.92 -24.01
N GLN A 40 -8.98 18.36 -22.89
CA GLN A 40 -7.70 19.04 -22.82
C GLN A 40 -6.59 18.13 -22.29
N SER A 41 -6.87 17.41 -21.21
CA SER A 41 -5.90 16.44 -20.69
C SER A 41 -6.61 15.28 -20.00
N VAL A 42 -5.86 14.18 -19.84
CA VAL A 42 -6.30 12.95 -19.19
C VAL A 42 -5.23 12.49 -18.24
N ASP A 43 -5.57 12.30 -16.98
CA ASP A 43 -4.74 11.59 -16.01
C ASP A 43 -5.26 10.17 -15.85
N TYR A 44 -4.46 9.20 -16.22
CA TYR A 44 -4.78 7.79 -16.07
C TYR A 44 -3.84 7.13 -15.09
N ARG A 45 -4.35 6.76 -13.91
CA ARG A 45 -3.62 6.03 -12.87
C ARG A 45 -3.85 4.54 -12.99
N LEU A 46 -2.86 3.85 -13.54
CA LEU A 46 -2.88 2.41 -13.77
C LEU A 46 -2.66 1.63 -12.48
N THR A 47 -1.67 2.05 -11.69
CA THR A 47 -1.34 1.49 -10.37
C THR A 47 -1.07 2.64 -9.40
N PRO A 48 -1.00 2.39 -8.09
CA PRO A 48 -0.59 3.44 -7.14
C PRO A 48 0.75 4.12 -7.47
N THR A 49 1.64 3.42 -8.20
CA THR A 49 3.00 3.89 -8.52
C THR A 49 3.18 4.29 -9.98
N LEU A 50 2.17 4.09 -10.82
CA LEU A 50 2.26 4.35 -12.25
C LEU A 50 1.03 5.11 -12.74
N ALA A 51 1.25 6.30 -13.28
CA ALA A 51 0.26 7.08 -13.96
C ALA A 51 0.74 7.50 -15.35
N TYR A 52 -0.20 7.78 -16.23
CA TYR A 52 0.01 8.44 -17.51
C TYR A 52 -0.73 9.77 -17.50
N HIS A 53 -0.05 10.81 -17.91
CA HIS A 53 -0.63 12.11 -18.20
C HIS A 53 -0.62 12.30 -19.72
N LEU A 54 -1.79 12.56 -20.29
CA LEU A 54 -1.96 12.82 -21.71
C LEU A 54 -2.47 14.26 -21.83
N GLU A 55 -1.73 15.08 -22.55
CA GLU A 55 -2.03 16.51 -22.74
C GLU A 55 -2.22 16.79 -24.22
N LYS A 56 -3.26 17.58 -24.54
CA LYS A 56 -3.49 18.05 -25.89
C LYS A 56 -2.50 19.16 -26.21
N ILE A 57 -1.72 18.97 -27.25
CA ILE A 57 -0.84 20.00 -27.79
C ILE A 57 -1.24 20.33 -29.22
N GLN A 58 -1.08 21.59 -29.58
CA GLN A 58 -1.31 22.07 -30.93
C GLN A 58 0.02 22.13 -31.68
N THR A 59 0.10 21.44 -32.80
CA THR A 59 1.26 21.53 -33.71
C THR A 59 0.77 22.00 -35.09
N GLY A 60 1.03 23.25 -35.39
CA GLY A 60 0.49 23.88 -36.58
C GLY A 60 -1.04 24.04 -36.52
N SER A 61 -1.76 23.44 -37.47
CA SER A 61 -3.22 23.45 -37.51
C SER A 61 -3.89 22.20 -36.96
N ALA A 62 -3.11 21.24 -36.43
CA ALA A 62 -3.62 19.96 -35.92
C ALA A 62 -3.39 19.84 -34.42
N ASP A 63 -4.42 19.40 -33.71
CA ASP A 63 -4.37 19.02 -32.30
C ASP A 63 -4.02 17.54 -32.20
N HIS A 64 -3.11 17.19 -31.32
CA HIS A 64 -2.84 15.80 -30.98
C HIS A 64 -2.49 15.64 -29.48
N PHE A 65 -2.66 14.44 -28.95
CA PHE A 65 -2.31 14.14 -27.58
C PHE A 65 -0.89 13.61 -27.47
N VAL A 66 -0.14 14.14 -26.50
CA VAL A 66 1.16 13.64 -26.11
C VAL A 66 1.07 12.99 -24.75
N SER A 67 1.57 11.76 -24.65
CA SER A 67 1.57 11.03 -23.38
C SER A 67 2.90 11.18 -22.68
N SER A 68 2.85 11.39 -21.37
CA SER A 68 3.99 11.31 -20.46
C SER A 68 3.72 10.26 -19.37
N ARG A 69 4.74 9.46 -19.05
CA ARG A 69 4.67 8.44 -18.02
C ARG A 69 5.17 9.03 -16.71
N GLN A 70 4.36 8.95 -15.66
CA GLN A 70 4.71 9.36 -14.31
C GLN A 70 4.92 8.14 -13.43
N LEU A 71 6.10 8.05 -12.81
CA LEU A 71 6.44 7.02 -11.84
C LEU A 71 6.56 7.66 -10.46
N ASP A 72 5.73 7.21 -9.53
CA ASP A 72 5.83 7.56 -8.12
C ASP A 72 6.65 6.48 -7.41
N PRO A 73 7.93 6.72 -7.09
CA PRO A 73 8.79 5.70 -6.51
C PRO A 73 8.34 5.35 -5.08
N LEU A 74 8.32 4.05 -4.78
CA LEU A 74 8.12 3.58 -3.41
C LEU A 74 9.40 3.80 -2.60
N GLN A 75 9.25 4.47 -1.46
CA GLN A 75 10.30 4.60 -0.47
C GLN A 75 10.18 3.44 0.53
N VAL A 76 11.31 2.83 0.88
CA VAL A 76 11.39 1.77 1.88
C VAL A 76 12.02 2.34 3.15
N ARG A 77 11.35 2.16 4.29
CA ARG A 77 11.88 2.52 5.60
C ARG A 77 11.84 1.31 6.52
N GLN A 78 12.92 1.09 7.27
CA GLN A 78 12.96 0.15 8.36
C GLN A 78 12.47 0.85 9.64
N VAL A 79 11.46 0.29 10.27
CA VAL A 79 10.81 0.88 11.45
C VAL A 79 10.85 -0.13 12.58
N ALA A 80 11.35 0.29 13.74
CA ALA A 80 11.25 -0.46 14.97
C ALA A 80 9.92 -0.15 15.66
N LEU A 81 9.20 -1.18 16.05
CA LEU A 81 7.89 -1.08 16.69
C LEU A 81 7.88 -1.86 18.02
N ALA A 82 7.06 -1.36 18.95
CA ALA A 82 6.73 -2.07 20.18
C ALA A 82 5.21 -2.13 20.34
N ILE A 83 4.67 -3.34 20.48
CA ILE A 83 3.24 -3.58 20.64
C ILE A 83 3.03 -4.21 22.01
N SER A 84 2.20 -3.61 22.85
CA SER A 84 1.84 -4.14 24.16
C SER A 84 0.51 -4.90 24.09
N LEU A 85 0.50 -6.14 24.60
CA LEU A 85 -0.68 -6.97 24.64
C LEU A 85 -1.37 -6.81 26.01
N ASN A 86 -2.69 -6.64 26.01
CA ASN A 86 -3.46 -6.39 27.22
C ASN A 86 -4.26 -7.60 27.68
N GLN A 87 -4.53 -8.54 26.77
CA GLN A 87 -5.30 -9.75 27.03
C GLN A 87 -5.09 -10.78 25.92
N PRO A 88 -5.46 -12.06 26.12
CA PRO A 88 -5.52 -13.05 25.06
C PRO A 88 -6.42 -12.56 23.91
N GLY A 89 -6.02 -12.84 22.67
CA GLY A 89 -6.77 -12.43 21.47
C GLY A 89 -6.66 -10.94 21.10
N ASP A 90 -5.91 -10.13 21.85
CA ASP A 90 -5.81 -8.67 21.67
C ASP A 90 -4.83 -8.27 20.54
N LEU A 91 -4.18 -9.20 19.87
CA LEU A 91 -3.09 -8.91 18.93
C LEU A 91 -3.48 -7.89 17.85
N VAL A 92 -4.66 -8.04 17.25
CA VAL A 92 -5.14 -7.12 16.20
C VAL A 92 -5.38 -5.73 16.78
N ALA A 93 -6.11 -5.65 17.90
CA ALA A 93 -6.41 -4.38 18.56
C ALA A 93 -5.14 -3.71 19.10
N ALA A 94 -4.20 -4.48 19.66
CA ALA A 94 -2.91 -3.99 20.13
C ALA A 94 -2.06 -3.42 18.97
N THR A 95 -2.07 -4.10 17.82
CA THR A 95 -1.38 -3.63 16.61
C THR A 95 -2.01 -2.32 16.11
N GLN A 96 -3.32 -2.22 16.10
CA GLN A 96 -4.04 -1.00 15.71
C GLN A 96 -3.79 0.16 16.69
N ARG A 97 -3.73 -0.10 18.02
CA ARG A 97 -3.33 0.93 19.01
C ARG A 97 -1.91 1.43 18.80
N ALA A 98 -1.02 0.60 18.27
CA ALA A 98 0.33 1.01 17.88
C ALA A 98 0.38 1.78 16.54
N GLY A 99 -0.77 2.11 15.94
CA GLY A 99 -0.87 2.83 14.67
C GLY A 99 -0.64 1.96 13.43
N GLU A 100 -0.72 0.64 13.59
CA GLU A 100 -0.44 -0.33 12.54
C GLU A 100 -1.72 -1.02 12.04
N THR A 101 -1.64 -1.79 10.95
CA THR A 101 -2.82 -2.45 10.38
C THR A 101 -2.94 -3.91 10.84
N ALA A 102 -4.12 -4.50 10.70
CA ALA A 102 -4.38 -5.92 10.96
C ALA A 102 -3.48 -6.86 10.13
N ALA A 103 -3.01 -6.41 8.97
CA ALA A 103 -2.07 -7.19 8.14
C ALA A 103 -0.74 -7.47 8.86
N LEU A 104 -0.27 -6.57 9.71
CA LEU A 104 0.92 -6.81 10.53
C LEU A 104 0.64 -7.83 11.63
N ALA A 105 -0.53 -7.75 12.27
CA ALA A 105 -0.94 -8.73 13.28
C ALA A 105 -0.99 -10.15 12.71
N ALA A 106 -1.54 -10.33 11.50
CA ALA A 106 -1.58 -11.63 10.83
C ALA A 106 -0.17 -12.21 10.59
N ARG A 107 0.76 -11.37 10.14
CA ARG A 107 2.16 -11.79 9.95
C ARG A 107 2.87 -12.16 11.26
N LEU A 108 2.61 -11.42 12.33
CA LEU A 108 3.17 -11.74 13.64
C LEU A 108 2.61 -13.06 14.16
N GLN A 109 1.32 -13.31 13.98
CA GLN A 109 0.70 -14.60 14.32
C GLN A 109 1.36 -15.74 13.56
N GLU A 110 1.58 -15.61 12.26
CA GLU A 110 2.22 -16.62 11.41
C GLU A 110 3.64 -16.95 11.88
N ILE A 111 4.46 -15.91 12.14
CA ILE A 111 5.86 -16.08 12.55
C ILE A 111 5.99 -16.79 13.88
N PHE A 112 5.13 -16.48 14.84
CA PHE A 112 5.21 -17.05 16.18
C PHE A 112 4.42 -18.36 16.35
N THR A 113 3.65 -18.80 15.34
CA THR A 113 2.73 -19.93 15.43
C THR A 113 3.38 -21.22 15.94
N CYS A 114 4.64 -21.49 15.56
CA CYS A 114 5.35 -22.69 15.99
C CYS A 114 5.79 -22.66 17.46
N GLU A 115 5.94 -21.47 18.05
CA GLU A 115 6.52 -21.28 19.38
C GLU A 115 5.50 -20.82 20.42
N ILE A 116 4.52 -20.01 19.99
CA ILE A 116 3.45 -19.47 20.85
C ILE A 116 2.22 -19.12 20.02
N ASN A 117 1.07 -19.50 20.51
CA ASN A 117 -0.20 -19.02 19.97
C ASN A 117 -0.53 -17.65 20.59
N LEU A 118 -0.18 -16.57 19.91
CA LEU A 118 -0.42 -15.19 20.39
C LEU A 118 -1.90 -14.87 20.64
N LEU A 119 -2.83 -15.61 20.03
CA LEU A 119 -4.27 -15.41 20.23
C LEU A 119 -4.77 -16.03 21.54
N LEU A 120 -4.15 -17.12 21.99
CA LEU A 120 -4.61 -17.89 23.15
C LEU A 120 -3.70 -17.74 24.37
N GLU A 121 -2.39 -17.62 24.16
CA GLU A 121 -1.39 -17.68 25.21
C GLU A 121 -0.85 -16.32 25.65
N ALA A 122 -1.02 -15.28 24.83
CA ALA A 122 -0.58 -13.93 25.18
C ALA A 122 -1.29 -13.44 26.45
N ARG A 123 -0.55 -12.73 27.30
CA ARG A 123 -1.04 -12.25 28.60
C ARG A 123 -0.92 -10.73 28.72
N PRO A 124 -1.68 -10.12 29.64
CA PRO A 124 -1.53 -8.71 29.95
C PRO A 124 -0.07 -8.38 30.34
N GLY A 125 0.47 -7.36 29.69
CA GLY A 125 1.84 -6.90 29.89
C GLY A 125 2.89 -7.53 29.00
N ASP A 126 2.56 -8.57 28.23
CA ASP A 126 3.44 -9.11 27.21
C ASP A 126 3.68 -8.07 26.11
N LYS A 127 4.84 -8.14 25.49
CA LYS A 127 5.25 -7.19 24.45
C LYS A 127 5.79 -7.91 23.22
N LEU A 128 5.45 -7.37 22.06
CA LEU A 128 6.08 -7.70 20.80
C LEU A 128 6.99 -6.53 20.40
N ARG A 129 8.24 -6.83 20.10
CA ARG A 129 9.20 -5.88 19.53
C ARG A 129 9.56 -6.38 18.15
N LEU A 130 9.58 -5.49 17.16
CA LEU A 130 9.86 -5.91 15.80
C LEU A 130 10.56 -4.82 15.01
N VAL A 131 11.27 -5.24 13.96
CA VAL A 131 11.80 -4.38 12.91
C VAL A 131 11.17 -4.81 11.59
N VAL A 132 10.46 -3.90 10.96
CA VAL A 132 9.71 -4.18 9.72
C VAL A 132 10.02 -3.12 8.68
N GLU A 133 10.10 -3.55 7.41
CA GLU A 133 10.15 -2.64 6.28
C GLU A 133 8.73 -2.13 5.98
N LYS A 134 8.61 -0.81 5.83
CA LYS A 134 7.39 -0.16 5.37
C LYS A 134 7.65 0.51 4.03
N TYR A 135 6.82 0.19 3.05
CA TYR A 135 6.80 0.89 1.78
C TYR A 135 5.85 2.08 1.88
N GLN A 136 6.31 3.22 1.43
CA GLN A 136 5.56 4.47 1.42
C GLN A 136 5.51 5.04 0.00
N LEU A 137 4.38 5.62 -0.34
CA LEU A 137 4.18 6.40 -1.54
C LEU A 137 4.04 7.87 -1.11
N GLY A 138 5.11 8.65 -1.28
CA GLY A 138 5.22 9.94 -0.61
C GLY A 138 5.21 9.78 0.90
N SER A 139 4.28 10.47 1.59
CA SER A 139 4.08 10.36 3.05
C SER A 139 3.10 9.25 3.45
N ARG A 140 2.42 8.61 2.49
CA ARG A 140 1.34 7.66 2.76
C ARG A 140 1.88 6.24 2.85
N PHE A 141 1.49 5.50 3.90
CA PHE A 141 1.74 4.06 4.01
C PHE A 141 1.11 3.31 2.83
N TYR A 142 1.89 2.46 2.17
CA TYR A 142 1.43 1.64 1.05
C TYR A 142 1.28 0.17 1.44
N ARG A 143 2.36 -0.45 1.97
CA ARG A 143 2.36 -1.84 2.44
C ARG A 143 3.55 -2.13 3.34
N TYR A 144 3.48 -3.22 4.09
CA TYR A 144 4.66 -3.78 4.74
C TYR A 144 5.54 -4.53 3.74
N GLY A 145 6.84 -4.42 3.94
CA GLY A 145 7.86 -5.24 3.30
C GLY A 145 8.22 -6.45 4.16
N ARG A 146 9.51 -6.74 4.27
CA ARG A 146 10.01 -7.85 5.08
C ARG A 146 9.90 -7.52 6.57
N LEU A 147 9.61 -8.53 7.38
CA LEU A 147 9.75 -8.46 8.82
C LEU A 147 11.15 -8.98 9.16
N LEU A 148 12.07 -8.07 9.48
CA LEU A 148 13.50 -8.36 9.60
C LEU A 148 13.85 -9.07 10.92
N ALA A 149 13.16 -8.68 11.99
CA ALA A 149 13.29 -9.30 13.31
C ALA A 149 11.98 -9.14 14.07
N ALA A 150 11.67 -10.11 14.91
CA ALA A 150 10.59 -10.03 15.88
C ALA A 150 11.00 -10.70 17.19
N GLU A 151 10.62 -10.13 18.32
CA GLU A 151 10.84 -10.66 19.67
C GLU A 151 9.53 -10.62 20.46
N TYR A 152 9.12 -11.74 21.00
CA TYR A 152 8.10 -11.80 22.03
C TYR A 152 8.78 -11.73 23.41
N VAL A 153 8.33 -10.80 24.23
CA VAL A 153 8.84 -10.54 25.56
C VAL A 153 7.71 -10.78 26.56
N PRO A 154 7.73 -11.88 27.33
CA PRO A 154 6.70 -12.12 28.34
C PRO A 154 6.77 -11.07 29.46
N ALA A 155 5.63 -10.82 30.08
CA ALA A 155 5.53 -9.97 31.25
C ALA A 155 6.24 -10.61 32.47
N PRO A 156 6.82 -9.81 33.36
CA PRO A 156 7.39 -10.31 34.59
C PRO A 156 6.35 -11.07 35.45
N GLY A 157 6.73 -12.20 36.03
CA GLY A 157 5.83 -12.99 36.88
C GLY A 157 4.84 -13.90 36.17
N GLY A 158 4.90 -13.95 34.81
CA GLY A 158 4.14 -14.90 34.02
C GLY A 158 4.71 -16.31 34.06
N SER A 159 3.94 -17.32 33.59
CA SER A 159 4.41 -18.72 33.50
C SER A 159 5.50 -18.91 32.45
N ARG A 160 5.56 -18.08 31.47
CA ARG A 160 6.63 -18.07 30.44
C ARG A 160 7.65 -17.02 30.82
N THR A 161 8.90 -17.43 30.95
CA THR A 161 10.04 -16.57 31.33
C THR A 161 10.99 -16.31 30.16
N SER A 162 10.93 -17.17 29.13
CA SER A 162 11.83 -17.09 27.98
C SER A 162 11.30 -16.17 26.89
N ARG A 163 12.17 -15.34 26.36
CA ARG A 163 11.92 -14.55 25.15
C ARG A 163 11.99 -15.44 23.93
N ILE A 164 11.11 -15.18 22.97
CA ILE A 164 11.12 -15.86 21.67
C ILE A 164 11.56 -14.85 20.61
N ARG A 165 12.51 -15.25 19.77
CA ARG A 165 13.06 -14.38 18.72
C ARG A 165 12.96 -15.05 17.37
N ALA A 166 12.54 -14.29 16.39
CA ALA A 166 12.54 -14.66 14.98
C ALA A 166 13.35 -13.63 14.18
N PHE A 167 14.19 -14.11 13.29
CA PHE A 167 14.98 -13.28 12.39
C PHE A 167 14.75 -13.70 10.95
N LEU A 168 14.75 -12.73 10.03
CA LEU A 168 14.78 -13.05 8.63
C LEU A 168 16.13 -13.67 8.30
N SER A 169 16.14 -14.90 7.78
CA SER A 169 17.35 -15.50 7.22
C SER A 169 17.75 -14.71 5.96
N PRO A 170 19.00 -14.27 5.84
CA PRO A 170 19.49 -13.79 4.56
C PRO A 170 19.42 -14.97 3.58
N GLY A 171 18.61 -14.82 2.53
CA GLY A 171 18.53 -15.76 1.42
C GLY A 171 19.77 -15.70 0.53
#